data_eac0c492b87c006eef946875ec3beff1
#
_entry.id   eac0c492b87c006eef946875ec3beff1
#
_cell.length_a   1.000
_cell.length_b   1.000
_cell.length_c   1.000
_cell.angle_alpha   90.00
_cell.angle_beta   90.00
_cell.angle_gamma   90.00
#
_symmetry.space_group_name_H-M   'P 1'
#
loop_
_entity.id
_entity.type
_entity.pdbx_description
1 polymer ?
#
loop_
_entity_poly.entity_id
_entity_poly.type
_entity_poly.pdbx_seq_one_letter_code
_entity_poly.pdbx_strand_id
1 'polypeptide(L)' 'KVINKEHTYIPNVQGMSGMDAVSLLENIGLKVKITGVGKVKYQSIKKGETLVKGTTIILKLS' A
#
# COMPACT_ATOMS: atom_id res chain seq x y z
N LYS A 1 19.62 -8.67 -17.78
CA LYS A 1 19.38 -8.45 -17.28
C LYS A 1 18.42 -7.81 -16.82
N VAL A 2 17.78 -7.86 -16.48
CA VAL A 2 16.83 -7.29 -16.22
C VAL A 2 16.64 -7.00 -14.95
N ILE A 3 16.33 -6.08 -14.55
CA ILE A 3 16.24 -5.80 -13.38
C ILE A 3 15.05 -5.45 -12.99
N ASN A 4 14.55 -5.81 -12.09
CA ASN A 4 13.40 -5.57 -11.67
C ASN A 4 13.40 -4.64 -10.76
N LYS A 5 13.24 -3.60 -10.86
CA LYS A 5 13.13 -2.72 -9.98
C LYS A 5 11.92 -2.34 -9.65
N GLU A 6 10.99 -2.97 -9.77
CA GLU A 6 9.72 -2.66 -9.50
C GLU A 6 9.50 -2.36 -8.15
N HIS A 7 8.67 -1.62 -7.70
CA HIS A 7 8.16 -1.53 -6.35
C HIS A 7 9.24 -1.38 -5.29
N THR A 8 10.14 -0.48 -5.47
CA THR A 8 11.10 -0.20 -4.43
C THR A 8 10.59 0.93 -3.53
N TYR A 9 9.45 1.55 -3.86
CA TYR A 9 8.90 2.63 -3.06
C TYR A 9 7.42 2.40 -2.81
N ILE A 10 6.93 2.97 -1.73
CA ILE A 10 5.52 2.83 -1.38
C ILE A 10 4.67 3.60 -2.39
N PRO A 11 3.67 2.95 -2.97
CA PRO A 11 2.82 3.64 -3.93
C PRO A 11 1.75 4.47 -3.23
N ASN A 12 1.15 5.38 -3.97
CA ASN A 12 0.06 6.17 -3.46
C ASN A 12 -1.24 5.41 -3.70
N VAL A 13 -1.92 5.01 -2.63
CA VAL A 13 -3.19 4.30 -2.76
C VAL A 13 -4.36 5.13 -2.27
N GLN A 14 -4.15 6.41 -1.96
CA GLN A 14 -5.25 7.26 -1.53
C GLN A 14 -6.27 7.38 -2.64
N GLY A 15 -7.53 7.29 -2.30
CA GLY A 15 -8.62 7.37 -3.28
C GLY A 15 -9.01 6.04 -3.89
N MET A 16 -8.21 4.99 -3.67
CA MET A 16 -8.55 3.68 -4.20
C MET A 16 -9.54 2.99 -3.29
N SER A 17 -10.29 2.05 -3.83
CA SER A 17 -11.15 1.25 -2.97
C SER A 17 -10.27 0.42 -2.06
N GLY A 18 -10.81 0.03 -0.91
CA GLY A 18 -10.05 -0.76 0.03
C GLY A 18 -9.52 -2.04 -0.57
N MET A 19 -10.34 -2.75 -1.35
CA MET A 19 -9.90 -4.00 -1.94
C MET A 19 -8.78 -3.81 -2.94
N ASP A 20 -8.87 -2.77 -3.76
CA ASP A 20 -7.82 -2.53 -4.74
C ASP A 20 -6.52 -2.15 -4.05
N ALA A 21 -6.60 -1.34 -3.02
CA ALA A 21 -5.41 -0.93 -2.29
C ALA A 21 -4.75 -2.12 -1.61
N VAL A 22 -5.55 -2.98 -0.99
CA VAL A 22 -5.01 -4.17 -0.32
C VAL A 22 -4.32 -5.08 -1.33
N SER A 23 -4.97 -5.33 -2.46
CA SER A 23 -4.37 -6.20 -3.48
C SER A 23 -3.05 -5.64 -3.96
N LEU A 24 -3.00 -4.36 -4.25
CA LEU A 24 -1.78 -3.76 -4.75
C LEU A 24 -0.67 -3.87 -3.73
N LEU A 25 -0.96 -3.52 -2.48
CA LEU A 25 0.07 -3.50 -1.47
C LEU A 25 0.54 -4.90 -1.09
N GLU A 26 -0.37 -5.86 -1.06
CA GLU A 26 0.03 -7.22 -0.76
C GLU A 26 0.88 -7.81 -1.88
N ASN A 27 0.57 -7.46 -3.11
CA ASN A 27 1.36 -7.96 -4.23
C ASN A 27 2.80 -7.49 -4.19
N ILE A 28 3.08 -6.38 -3.57
CA ILE A 28 4.46 -5.90 -3.50
C ILE A 28 5.13 -6.27 -2.18
N GLY A 29 4.46 -7.08 -1.39
CA GLY A 29 5.12 -7.66 -0.22
C GLY A 29 4.79 -7.04 1.12
N LEU A 30 3.79 -6.17 1.17
CA LEU A 30 3.42 -5.54 2.43
C LEU A 30 2.27 -6.26 3.09
N LYS A 31 2.15 -6.11 4.40
CA LYS A 31 0.99 -6.59 5.13
C LYS A 31 0.09 -5.39 5.31
N VAL A 32 -1.21 -5.58 5.16
CA VAL A 32 -2.14 -4.48 5.17
C VAL A 32 -3.19 -4.65 6.24
N LYS A 33 -3.42 -3.58 7.01
CA LYS A 33 -4.52 -3.54 7.94
C LYS A 33 -5.44 -2.43 7.53
N ILE A 34 -6.75 -2.68 7.54
CA ILE A 34 -7.72 -1.71 7.12
C ILE A 34 -8.63 -1.35 8.25
N THR A 35 -8.94 -0.07 8.40
CA THR A 35 -9.96 0.37 9.33
C THR A 35 -10.97 1.20 8.56
N GLY A 36 -12.25 1.05 8.87
CA GLY A 36 -13.31 1.79 8.20
C GLY A 36 -13.75 1.10 6.92
N VAL A 37 -14.60 1.77 6.17
CA VAL A 37 -15.09 1.25 4.91
C VAL A 37 -15.10 2.38 3.90
N GLY A 38 -15.03 2.02 2.63
CA GLY A 38 -15.06 3.02 1.56
C GLY A 38 -13.73 3.09 0.84
N LYS A 39 -13.26 4.29 0.63
CA LYS A 39 -12.01 4.50 -0.09
C LYS A 39 -10.92 4.90 0.86
N VAL A 40 -9.70 4.64 0.46
CA VAL A 40 -8.55 4.96 1.29
C VAL A 40 -8.42 6.47 1.45
N LYS A 41 -8.45 6.93 2.70
CA LYS A 41 -8.25 8.32 2.96
C LYS A 41 -6.87 8.56 3.51
N TYR A 42 -6.29 7.59 4.18
CA TYR A 42 -5.02 7.75 4.86
C TYR A 42 -4.23 6.45 4.78
N GLN A 43 -2.95 6.56 4.51
CA GLN A 43 -2.06 5.41 4.58
C GLN A 43 -0.94 5.75 5.57
N SER A 44 -0.62 4.80 6.44
CA SER A 44 0.33 5.06 7.51
C SER A 44 1.75 5.26 7.01
N ILE A 45 2.07 4.74 5.83
CA ILE A 45 3.38 4.95 5.25
C ILE A 45 3.17 5.77 4.01
N LYS A 46 3.85 6.88 3.90
CA LYS A 46 3.60 7.80 2.81
C LYS A 46 4.13 7.27 1.49
N LYS A 47 3.51 7.72 0.41
CA LYS A 47 4.02 7.37 -0.90
C LYS A 47 5.45 7.86 -1.04
N GLY A 48 6.24 7.12 -1.75
CA GLY A 48 7.63 7.49 -1.97
C GLY A 48 8.61 7.03 -0.91
N GLU A 49 8.09 6.51 0.21
CA GLU A 49 8.97 5.98 1.23
C GLU A 49 9.57 4.66 0.74
N THR A 50 10.72 4.32 1.25
CA THR A 50 11.36 3.07 0.84
C THR A 50 10.51 1.87 1.24
N LEU A 51 10.33 0.96 0.32
CA LEU A 51 9.57 -0.24 0.56
C LEU A 51 10.42 -1.28 1.25
N VAL A 52 9.92 -1.82 2.36
CA VAL A 52 10.57 -2.91 3.05
C VAL A 52 9.55 -4.03 3.13
N LYS A 53 9.82 -5.16 2.48
CA LYS A 53 8.86 -6.25 2.47
C LYS A 53 8.59 -6.75 3.87
N GLY A 54 7.36 -7.12 4.12
CA GLY A 54 6.95 -7.60 5.43
C GLY A 54 6.48 -6.49 6.36
N THR A 55 6.66 -5.24 5.99
CA THR A 55 6.19 -4.13 6.81
C THR A 55 4.67 -4.08 6.77
N THR A 56 4.06 -3.69 7.87
CA THR A 56 2.61 -3.53 7.93
C THR A 56 2.25 -2.08 7.65
N ILE A 57 1.30 -1.89 6.77
CA ILE A 57 0.79 -0.56 6.47
C ILE A 57 -0.66 -0.53 6.88
N ILE A 58 -1.08 0.55 7.49
CA ILE A 58 -2.46 0.71 7.95
C ILE A 58 -3.16 1.70 7.06
N LEU A 59 -4.32 1.31 6.58
CA LEU A 59 -5.12 2.16 5.72
C LEU A 59 -6.40 2.53 6.44
N LYS A 60 -6.73 3.81 6.43
CA LYS A 60 -8.00 4.26 6.98
C LYS A 60 -8.91 4.61 5.83
N LEU A 61 -10.08 4.02 5.82
CA LEU A 61 -11.05 4.20 4.77
C LEU A 61 -12.25 4.99 5.26
N SER A 62 -12.87 5.69 4.37
CA SER A 62 -14.14 6.34 4.72
C SER A 62 -14.94 6.70 3.47
#